data_ff2792f588082fb79b08efb77e5f2050
#
_entry.id   ff2792f588082fb79b08efb77e5f2050
#
_cell.length_a   1.000
_cell.length_b   1.000
_cell.length_c   1.000
_cell.angle_alpha   90.00
_cell.angle_beta   90.00
_cell.angle_gamma   90.00
#
_symmetry.space_group_name_H-M   'P 1'
#
loop_
_entity.id
_entity.type
_entity.pdbx_description
1 polymer ?
#
loop_
_entity_poly.entity_id
_entity_poly.type
_entity_poly.pdbx_seq_one_letter_code
_entity_poly.pdbx_strand_id
1 'polypeptide(L)'
;MKKIKLNIDGRAVQVPEGSTVLKAIEKAGLYVPTLCYDPALEPFGACRLCIVEIEGMRGLPTSCTTPVQDGMVVHTETEEIQRVRRTIVELAIANHPYECLLCNKSQDCELLKVARYVGVEQRSIERLRRTKRTRPPDRSNPAFDFEPDKCILCGKCVRRCDEIVGLGAIDFCHRGYDTVISPFGGRPFAQSICQSCGECVEHCPTGALGSKNLLVPEREIETICPYCGVGCSIYLGIRAGKIVSVRGNEKSPVNRGELCVKGRYGLDFINHRDRLTRPLIRREGVPKSVSTGDIDQIFREVEWNEALDRVARGIGRTMDRHGPDAIGGLSSAKCTNEENYLFQKFARAVLNTNNVDHCARLCHASTVAAALAAFGDGAMSNSISDIDHAEVLFVIGSNTTECHPIIGRRIKRAIKNNGAKLIVADPRRIELCDMAQVHLDHLPGTDVALLNGMMRVIVEEGLHDQSFISERC
;
A
#
# COMPACT_ATOMS: atom_id res chain seq x y z
N MET A 1 -13.83 -10.48 -25.79
CA MET A 1 -13.31 -9.16 -26.23
C MET A 1 -12.72 -9.31 -27.63
N LYS A 2 -13.01 -8.35 -28.51
CA LYS A 2 -12.42 -8.28 -29.85
C LYS A 2 -10.92 -8.11 -29.75
N LYS A 3 -10.17 -8.82 -30.58
CA LYS A 3 -8.71 -8.74 -30.63
C LYS A 3 -8.29 -7.92 -31.83
N ILE A 4 -7.40 -6.98 -31.62
CA ILE A 4 -6.82 -6.09 -32.62
C ILE A 4 -5.46 -6.63 -33.03
N LYS A 5 -5.21 -6.70 -34.36
CA LYS A 5 -3.93 -7.13 -34.93
C LYS A 5 -3.15 -5.93 -35.43
N LEU A 6 -1.88 -5.85 -35.11
CA LEU A 6 -0.99 -4.78 -35.56
C LEU A 6 0.43 -5.31 -35.75
N ASN A 7 1.25 -4.53 -36.45
CA ASN A 7 2.66 -4.81 -36.67
C ASN A 7 3.52 -3.83 -35.88
N ILE A 8 4.51 -4.33 -35.15
CA ILE A 8 5.46 -3.50 -34.38
C ILE A 8 6.87 -3.92 -34.75
N ASP A 9 7.61 -3.06 -35.44
CA ASP A 9 8.97 -3.33 -35.93
C ASP A 9 9.07 -4.67 -36.66
N GLY A 10 8.10 -4.96 -37.56
CA GLY A 10 8.01 -6.21 -38.31
C GLY A 10 7.41 -7.40 -37.58
N ARG A 11 7.06 -7.28 -36.29
CA ARG A 11 6.45 -8.34 -35.47
C ARG A 11 4.93 -8.21 -35.48
N ALA A 12 4.23 -9.27 -35.87
CA ALA A 12 2.78 -9.34 -35.76
C ALA A 12 2.37 -9.55 -34.28
N VAL A 13 1.54 -8.66 -33.75
CA VAL A 13 1.07 -8.69 -32.37
C VAL A 13 -0.44 -8.61 -32.34
N GLN A 14 -1.05 -9.27 -31.37
CA GLN A 14 -2.49 -9.24 -31.14
C GLN A 14 -2.81 -8.88 -29.69
N VAL A 15 -3.59 -7.82 -29.47
CA VAL A 15 -3.99 -7.32 -28.15
C VAL A 15 -5.50 -7.12 -28.07
N PRO A 16 -6.09 -7.06 -26.88
CA PRO A 16 -7.50 -6.69 -26.71
C PRO A 16 -7.80 -5.28 -27.26
N GLU A 17 -8.99 -5.08 -27.80
CA GLU A 17 -9.52 -3.76 -28.15
C GLU A 17 -9.48 -2.83 -26.93
N GLY A 18 -9.15 -1.55 -27.12
CA GLY A 18 -8.94 -0.58 -26.05
C GLY A 18 -7.54 -0.59 -25.41
N SER A 19 -6.66 -1.53 -25.82
CA SER A 19 -5.25 -1.48 -25.40
C SER A 19 -4.54 -0.28 -26.01
N THR A 20 -3.49 0.23 -25.31
CA THR A 20 -2.61 1.24 -25.87
C THR A 20 -1.50 0.60 -26.73
N VAL A 21 -0.90 1.39 -27.62
CA VAL A 21 0.27 0.96 -28.43
C VAL A 21 1.41 0.53 -27.50
N LEU A 22 1.63 1.19 -26.36
CA LEU A 22 2.66 0.79 -25.38
C LEU A 22 2.43 -0.64 -24.86
N LYS A 23 1.21 -1.00 -24.49
CA LYS A 23 0.87 -2.36 -24.06
C LYS A 23 1.09 -3.40 -25.16
N ALA A 24 0.87 -3.02 -26.41
CA ALA A 24 1.16 -3.90 -27.54
C ALA A 24 2.68 -4.08 -27.75
N ILE A 25 3.48 -3.02 -27.57
CA ILE A 25 4.95 -3.04 -27.63
C ILE A 25 5.51 -3.96 -26.52
N GLU A 26 5.03 -3.81 -25.28
CA GLU A 26 5.41 -4.67 -24.15
C GLU A 26 5.08 -6.14 -24.45
N LYS A 27 3.92 -6.42 -25.03
CA LYS A 27 3.51 -7.77 -25.42
C LYS A 27 4.38 -8.34 -26.55
N ALA A 28 4.92 -7.49 -27.43
CA ALA A 28 5.89 -7.89 -28.46
C ALA A 28 7.28 -8.24 -27.87
N GLY A 29 7.50 -8.02 -26.58
CA GLY A 29 8.79 -8.17 -25.93
C GLY A 29 9.79 -7.07 -26.30
N LEU A 30 9.30 -5.89 -26.71
CA LEU A 30 10.10 -4.74 -27.06
C LEU A 30 10.09 -3.71 -25.93
N TYR A 31 11.18 -2.94 -25.82
CA TYR A 31 11.32 -1.90 -24.81
C TYR A 31 11.19 -0.52 -25.43
N VAL A 32 10.37 0.32 -24.84
CA VAL A 32 10.27 1.75 -25.14
C VAL A 32 10.37 2.53 -23.82
N PRO A 33 11.28 3.52 -23.73
CA PRO A 33 11.52 4.21 -22.48
C PRO A 33 10.33 5.04 -22.04
N THR A 34 10.05 5.04 -20.73
CA THR A 34 9.03 5.87 -20.10
C THR A 34 9.55 6.43 -18.77
N LEU A 35 9.06 7.60 -18.33
CA LEU A 35 9.32 8.16 -17.01
C LEU A 35 8.05 8.57 -16.26
N CYS A 36 6.97 8.87 -17.00
CA CYS A 36 5.68 9.25 -16.41
C CYS A 36 4.63 8.13 -16.44
N TYR A 37 4.86 7.06 -17.19
CA TYR A 37 3.95 5.94 -17.27
C TYR A 37 3.99 5.09 -16.00
N ASP A 38 2.82 4.67 -15.58
CA ASP A 38 2.59 3.75 -14.47
C ASP A 38 1.37 2.90 -14.82
N PRO A 39 1.47 1.56 -14.84
CA PRO A 39 0.37 0.70 -15.30
C PRO A 39 -0.89 0.75 -14.44
N ALA A 40 -0.79 1.27 -13.20
CA ALA A 40 -1.91 1.43 -12.28
C ALA A 40 -2.61 2.79 -12.40
N LEU A 41 -2.08 3.70 -13.23
CA LEU A 41 -2.61 5.04 -13.45
C LEU A 41 -3.15 5.20 -14.87
N GLU A 42 -4.08 6.12 -15.05
CA GLU A 42 -4.51 6.50 -16.39
C GLU A 42 -3.32 7.04 -17.21
N PRO A 43 -3.21 6.75 -18.51
CA PRO A 43 -2.12 7.24 -19.33
C PRO A 43 -2.06 8.77 -19.39
N PHE A 44 -0.88 9.37 -19.12
CA PHE A 44 -0.70 10.82 -19.00
C PHE A 44 0.07 11.46 -20.15
N GLY A 45 1.04 10.74 -20.75
CA GLY A 45 1.81 11.22 -21.92
C GLY A 45 2.73 12.41 -21.67
N ALA A 46 3.03 12.79 -20.41
CA ALA A 46 3.76 13.98 -20.07
C ALA A 46 5.25 13.95 -20.42
N CYS A 47 5.95 12.83 -20.20
CA CYS A 47 7.42 12.77 -20.41
C CYS A 47 7.84 12.69 -21.88
N ARG A 48 6.93 12.38 -22.79
CA ARG A 48 7.16 12.28 -24.23
C ARG A 48 8.27 11.30 -24.69
N LEU A 49 8.68 10.38 -23.81
CA LEU A 49 9.73 9.40 -24.15
C LEU A 49 9.21 8.17 -24.90
N CYS A 50 7.95 7.82 -24.67
CA CYS A 50 7.31 6.67 -25.31
C CYS A 50 6.79 6.99 -26.74
N ILE A 51 7.36 7.98 -27.41
CA ILE A 51 6.99 8.34 -28.76
C ILE A 51 7.33 7.22 -29.73
N VAL A 52 6.48 7.05 -30.74
CA VAL A 52 6.61 6.08 -31.82
C VAL A 52 6.26 6.73 -33.15
N GLU A 53 6.66 6.12 -34.24
CA GLU A 53 6.22 6.46 -35.56
C GLU A 53 5.14 5.46 -35.99
N ILE A 54 4.02 5.95 -36.54
CA ILE A 54 2.90 5.12 -36.96
C ILE A 54 2.62 5.47 -38.42
N GLU A 55 2.65 4.46 -39.33
CA GLU A 55 2.40 4.67 -40.75
C GLU A 55 1.02 5.33 -40.96
N GLY A 56 1.00 6.37 -41.79
CA GLY A 56 -0.22 7.14 -42.07
C GLY A 56 -0.61 8.16 -40.99
N MET A 57 0.11 8.24 -39.86
CA MET A 57 -0.13 9.22 -38.80
C MET A 57 0.94 10.31 -38.82
N ARG A 58 0.53 11.56 -38.72
CA ARG A 58 1.46 12.69 -38.70
C ARG A 58 2.14 12.86 -37.32
N GLY A 59 3.45 13.02 -37.31
CA GLY A 59 4.28 13.30 -36.14
C GLY A 59 4.60 12.05 -35.32
N LEU A 60 5.04 12.24 -34.07
CA LEU A 60 5.46 11.18 -33.17
C LEU A 60 4.48 11.07 -31.97
N PRO A 61 3.40 10.29 -32.08
CA PRO A 61 2.46 10.11 -30.98
C PRO A 61 3.10 9.36 -29.81
N THR A 62 2.56 9.55 -28.62
CA THR A 62 2.98 8.81 -27.43
C THR A 62 2.29 7.45 -27.37
N SER A 63 3.05 6.37 -27.37
CA SER A 63 2.50 5.00 -27.35
C SER A 63 1.65 4.71 -26.10
N CYS A 64 1.93 5.34 -24.99
CA CYS A 64 1.19 5.13 -23.73
C CYS A 64 -0.26 5.67 -23.77
N THR A 65 -0.55 6.68 -24.63
CA THR A 65 -1.89 7.30 -24.75
C THR A 65 -2.60 6.98 -26.07
N THR A 66 -1.91 6.38 -27.03
CA THR A 66 -2.46 6.08 -28.35
C THR A 66 -3.15 4.71 -28.31
N PRO A 67 -4.48 4.62 -28.56
CA PRO A 67 -5.18 3.35 -28.66
C PRO A 67 -4.76 2.59 -29.93
N VAL A 68 -4.74 1.27 -29.85
CA VAL A 68 -4.43 0.40 -31.00
C VAL A 68 -5.58 0.38 -32.02
N GLN A 69 -5.24 0.29 -33.30
CA GLN A 69 -6.18 0.08 -34.39
C GLN A 69 -5.76 -1.12 -35.22
N ASP A 70 -6.72 -1.79 -35.88
CA ASP A 70 -6.46 -2.97 -36.69
C ASP A 70 -5.63 -2.60 -37.91
N GLY A 71 -4.61 -3.41 -38.19
CA GLY A 71 -3.68 -3.16 -39.31
C GLY A 71 -2.63 -2.06 -39.08
N MET A 72 -2.58 -1.45 -37.88
CA MET A 72 -1.59 -0.41 -37.56
C MET A 72 -0.16 -0.94 -37.70
N VAL A 73 0.72 -0.14 -38.30
CA VAL A 73 2.16 -0.42 -38.42
C VAL A 73 2.92 0.61 -37.59
N VAL A 74 3.69 0.14 -36.61
CA VAL A 74 4.37 0.94 -35.60
C VAL A 74 5.87 0.71 -35.66
N HIS A 75 6.65 1.79 -35.70
CA HIS A 75 8.11 1.78 -35.59
C HIS A 75 8.54 2.42 -34.28
N THR A 76 9.37 1.69 -33.52
CA THR A 76 9.78 2.15 -32.17
C THR A 76 11.18 2.77 -32.13
N GLU A 77 12.02 2.56 -33.16
CA GLU A 77 13.45 2.90 -33.18
C GLU A 77 13.91 3.50 -34.53
N THR A 78 13.27 4.63 -34.93
CA THR A 78 13.76 5.41 -36.08
C THR A 78 14.79 6.46 -35.63
N GLU A 79 15.62 6.98 -36.58
CA GLU A 79 16.60 8.02 -36.27
C GLU A 79 15.94 9.27 -35.66
N GLU A 80 14.77 9.65 -36.15
CA GLU A 80 14.02 10.78 -35.61
C GLU A 80 13.56 10.52 -34.17
N ILE A 81 13.01 9.33 -33.87
CA ILE A 81 12.61 8.93 -32.52
C ILE A 81 13.81 9.00 -31.56
N GLN A 82 14.95 8.42 -31.95
CA GLN A 82 16.16 8.41 -31.13
C GLN A 82 16.67 9.81 -30.85
N ARG A 83 16.70 10.67 -31.88
CA ARG A 83 17.11 12.08 -31.74
C ARG A 83 16.21 12.84 -30.76
N VAL A 84 14.89 12.71 -30.90
CA VAL A 84 13.92 13.41 -30.04
C VAL A 84 14.00 12.88 -28.62
N ARG A 85 14.04 11.55 -28.40
CA ARG A 85 14.22 10.96 -27.06
C ARG A 85 15.49 11.46 -26.36
N ARG A 86 16.62 11.48 -27.09
CA ARG A 86 17.90 11.97 -26.55
C ARG A 86 17.78 13.42 -26.10
N THR A 87 17.22 14.30 -26.94
CA THR A 87 17.02 15.71 -26.63
C THR A 87 16.14 15.91 -25.37
N ILE A 88 15.06 15.13 -25.24
CA ILE A 88 14.17 15.20 -24.06
C ILE A 88 14.95 14.84 -22.78
N VAL A 89 15.74 13.78 -22.82
CA VAL A 89 16.51 13.33 -21.64
C VAL A 89 17.64 14.32 -21.34
N GLU A 90 18.33 14.87 -22.33
CA GLU A 90 19.33 15.92 -22.16
C GLU A 90 18.75 17.17 -21.49
N LEU A 91 17.54 17.60 -21.89
CA LEU A 91 16.82 18.70 -21.26
C LEU A 91 16.46 18.40 -19.79
N ALA A 92 16.00 17.18 -19.51
CA ALA A 92 15.68 16.75 -18.14
C ALA A 92 16.92 16.74 -17.24
N ILE A 93 18.06 16.24 -17.77
CA ILE A 93 19.32 16.15 -17.03
C ILE A 93 19.98 17.53 -16.89
N ALA A 94 19.86 18.44 -17.86
CA ALA A 94 20.48 19.75 -17.81
C ALA A 94 20.07 20.57 -16.58
N ASN A 95 18.89 20.33 -16.04
CA ASN A 95 18.38 20.99 -14.83
C ASN A 95 18.51 20.10 -13.56
N HIS A 96 18.97 18.85 -13.70
CA HIS A 96 19.10 17.91 -12.60
C HIS A 96 20.47 18.04 -11.92
N PRO A 97 20.59 17.93 -10.57
CA PRO A 97 21.89 17.93 -9.91
C PRO A 97 22.69 16.66 -10.21
N TYR A 98 24.03 16.82 -10.38
CA TYR A 98 24.93 15.68 -10.68
C TYR A 98 25.51 15.02 -9.41
N GLU A 99 24.67 14.86 -8.40
CA GLU A 99 25.06 14.30 -7.12
C GLU A 99 24.68 12.80 -7.02
N CYS A 100 24.83 12.07 -8.13
CA CYS A 100 24.38 10.68 -8.22
C CYS A 100 25.02 9.76 -7.16
N LEU A 101 26.27 10.00 -6.78
CA LEU A 101 26.96 9.21 -5.76
C LEU A 101 26.34 9.37 -4.35
N LEU A 102 25.75 10.52 -4.07
CA LEU A 102 25.09 10.84 -2.79
C LEU A 102 23.56 10.66 -2.85
N CYS A 103 23.05 10.28 -4.01
CA CYS A 103 21.61 10.18 -4.21
C CYS A 103 21.08 8.84 -3.67
N ASN A 104 20.03 8.89 -2.86
CA ASN A 104 19.35 7.71 -2.31
C ASN A 104 18.74 6.78 -3.39
N LYS A 105 18.57 7.26 -4.63
CA LYS A 105 18.05 6.49 -5.77
C LYS A 105 19.14 6.05 -6.77
N SER A 106 20.42 6.24 -6.47
CA SER A 106 21.54 6.04 -7.41
C SER A 106 21.58 4.63 -8.05
N GLN A 107 21.19 3.60 -7.30
CA GLN A 107 21.21 2.22 -7.79
C GLN A 107 19.96 1.83 -8.58
N ASP A 108 18.87 2.59 -8.44
CA ASP A 108 17.59 2.30 -9.07
C ASP A 108 16.93 3.57 -9.66
N CYS A 109 17.72 4.43 -10.27
CA CYS A 109 17.25 5.66 -10.90
C CYS A 109 16.78 5.40 -12.34
N GLU A 110 15.47 5.55 -12.60
CA GLU A 110 14.93 5.35 -13.95
C GLU A 110 15.46 6.40 -14.94
N LEU A 111 15.66 7.65 -14.51
CA LEU A 111 16.25 8.67 -15.35
C LEU A 111 17.66 8.28 -15.82
N LEU A 112 18.48 7.69 -14.94
CA LEU A 112 19.82 7.23 -15.29
C LEU A 112 19.78 6.03 -16.24
N LYS A 113 18.85 5.09 -16.03
CA LYS A 113 18.64 3.95 -16.95
C LYS A 113 18.26 4.44 -18.35
N VAL A 114 17.32 5.38 -18.43
CA VAL A 114 16.87 5.97 -19.71
C VAL A 114 17.99 6.80 -20.35
N ALA A 115 18.76 7.54 -19.59
CA ALA A 115 19.90 8.32 -20.10
C ALA A 115 20.96 7.43 -20.78
N ARG A 116 21.25 6.29 -20.18
CA ARG A 116 22.16 5.28 -20.78
C ARG A 116 21.57 4.68 -22.05
N TYR A 117 20.28 4.38 -22.05
CA TYR A 117 19.59 3.79 -23.19
C TYR A 117 19.60 4.71 -24.42
N VAL A 118 19.30 6.01 -24.25
CA VAL A 118 19.24 6.97 -25.36
C VAL A 118 20.62 7.53 -25.77
N GLY A 119 21.68 7.23 -25.01
CA GLY A 119 23.02 7.68 -25.30
C GLY A 119 23.16 9.23 -25.24
N VAL A 120 22.92 9.83 -24.05
CA VAL A 120 23.04 11.28 -23.86
C VAL A 120 24.49 11.76 -24.01
N GLU A 121 24.68 12.96 -24.53
CA GLU A 121 25.98 13.57 -24.77
C GLU A 121 26.25 14.69 -23.74
N GLN A 122 27.38 14.63 -23.06
CA GLN A 122 27.76 15.62 -22.05
C GLN A 122 27.80 17.05 -22.60
N ARG A 123 28.36 17.24 -23.80
CA ARG A 123 28.43 18.54 -24.47
C ARG A 123 27.05 19.17 -24.71
N SER A 124 26.07 18.34 -25.11
CA SER A 124 24.67 18.78 -25.30
C SER A 124 24.05 19.21 -23.98
N ILE A 125 24.27 18.45 -22.92
CA ILE A 125 23.76 18.76 -21.59
C ILE A 125 24.34 20.11 -21.09
N GLU A 126 25.65 20.33 -21.21
CA GLU A 126 26.31 21.57 -20.79
C GLU A 126 25.77 22.80 -21.55
N ARG A 127 25.54 22.68 -22.86
CA ARG A 127 24.92 23.72 -23.68
C ARG A 127 23.48 24.05 -23.28
N LEU A 128 22.70 23.06 -22.82
CA LEU A 128 21.31 23.24 -22.43
C LEU A 128 21.16 23.72 -20.99
N ARG A 129 22.21 23.64 -20.18
CA ARG A 129 22.18 23.99 -18.77
C ARG A 129 21.83 25.48 -18.60
N ARG A 130 20.83 25.76 -17.80
CA ARG A 130 20.41 27.10 -17.38
C ARG A 130 20.96 27.43 -16.00
N THR A 131 20.83 28.70 -15.57
CA THR A 131 21.14 29.09 -14.19
C THR A 131 20.35 28.24 -13.23
N LYS A 132 21.06 27.48 -12.36
CA LYS A 132 20.45 26.55 -11.42
C LYS A 132 19.60 27.33 -10.42
N ARG A 133 18.32 26.98 -10.31
CA ARG A 133 17.49 27.36 -9.16
C ARG A 133 17.77 26.38 -8.07
N THR A 134 18.11 26.85 -6.88
CA THR A 134 18.30 26.01 -5.71
C THR A 134 17.07 26.17 -4.83
N ARG A 135 16.28 25.11 -4.70
CA ARG A 135 15.12 25.06 -3.80
C ARG A 135 15.49 24.26 -2.56
N PRO A 136 15.14 24.75 -1.36
CA PRO A 136 15.43 24.02 -0.16
C PRO A 136 14.66 22.67 -0.14
N PRO A 137 15.31 21.60 0.32
CA PRO A 137 14.63 20.33 0.50
C PRO A 137 13.61 20.42 1.66
N ASP A 138 12.47 19.76 1.51
CA ASP A 138 11.53 19.54 2.61
C ASP A 138 11.87 18.24 3.33
N ARG A 139 12.31 18.35 4.58
CA ARG A 139 12.68 17.25 5.48
C ARG A 139 11.70 17.09 6.63
N SER A 140 10.56 17.74 6.56
CA SER A 140 9.56 17.77 7.63
C SER A 140 8.83 16.45 7.85
N ASN A 141 8.68 15.64 6.78
CA ASN A 141 8.02 14.34 6.91
C ASN A 141 8.89 13.34 7.69
N PRO A 142 8.35 12.59 8.66
CA PRO A 142 9.14 11.64 9.45
C PRO A 142 9.70 10.47 8.63
N ALA A 143 9.05 10.07 7.53
CA ALA A 143 9.37 8.88 6.77
C ALA A 143 10.22 9.12 5.52
N PHE A 144 10.15 10.30 4.91
CA PHE A 144 10.84 10.61 3.65
C PHE A 144 11.24 12.07 3.54
N ASP A 145 12.19 12.34 2.66
CA ASP A 145 12.61 13.68 2.26
C ASP A 145 12.11 14.00 0.85
N PHE A 146 11.85 15.27 0.59
CA PHE A 146 11.56 15.77 -0.74
C PHE A 146 12.64 16.77 -1.17
N GLU A 147 13.32 16.48 -2.27
CA GLU A 147 14.36 17.32 -2.89
C GLU A 147 13.87 17.85 -4.23
N PRO A 148 13.29 19.06 -4.29
CA PRO A 148 12.66 19.59 -5.50
C PRO A 148 13.61 19.68 -6.70
N ASP A 149 14.90 19.92 -6.49
CA ASP A 149 15.89 20.04 -7.55
C ASP A 149 16.14 18.73 -8.30
N LYS A 150 15.83 17.58 -7.69
CA LYS A 150 15.90 16.25 -8.31
C LYS A 150 14.61 15.86 -9.03
N CYS A 151 13.58 16.71 -9.00
CA CYS A 151 12.28 16.43 -9.60
C CYS A 151 12.30 16.74 -11.11
N ILE A 152 11.82 15.77 -11.90
CA ILE A 152 11.66 15.87 -13.36
C ILE A 152 10.21 16.17 -13.78
N LEU A 153 9.33 16.51 -12.84
CA LEU A 153 7.92 16.84 -13.05
C LEU A 153 7.12 15.76 -13.81
N CYS A 154 7.44 14.49 -13.62
CA CYS A 154 6.77 13.40 -14.30
C CYS A 154 5.31 13.16 -13.86
N GLY A 155 4.90 13.73 -12.72
CA GLY A 155 3.54 13.64 -12.20
C GLY A 155 3.13 12.31 -11.56
N LYS A 156 3.99 11.28 -11.55
CA LYS A 156 3.63 9.98 -10.91
C LYS A 156 3.19 10.14 -9.45
N CYS A 157 3.93 10.92 -8.66
CA CYS A 157 3.65 11.12 -7.23
C CYS A 157 2.32 11.84 -6.99
N VAL A 158 2.00 12.87 -7.77
CA VAL A 158 0.73 13.59 -7.71
C VAL A 158 -0.42 12.63 -8.00
N ARG A 159 -0.33 11.94 -9.11
CA ARG A 159 -1.39 11.03 -9.58
C ARG A 159 -1.55 9.81 -8.69
N ARG A 160 -0.45 9.23 -8.18
CA ARG A 160 -0.53 8.17 -7.17
C ARG A 160 -1.23 8.66 -5.90
N CYS A 161 -0.97 9.90 -5.46
CA CYS A 161 -1.62 10.46 -4.29
C CYS A 161 -3.13 10.69 -4.52
N ASP A 162 -3.53 11.10 -5.71
CA ASP A 162 -4.93 11.33 -6.04
C ASP A 162 -5.67 10.06 -6.49
N GLU A 163 -5.18 9.37 -7.53
CA GLU A 163 -5.90 8.25 -8.17
C GLU A 163 -5.85 6.96 -7.33
N ILE A 164 -4.72 6.69 -6.64
CA ILE A 164 -4.52 5.44 -5.89
C ILE A 164 -4.84 5.61 -4.40
N VAL A 165 -4.28 6.64 -3.76
CA VAL A 165 -4.51 6.88 -2.33
C VAL A 165 -5.87 7.55 -2.09
N GLY A 166 -6.35 8.33 -3.05
CA GLY A 166 -7.59 9.10 -2.95
C GLY A 166 -7.49 10.31 -2.02
N LEU A 167 -6.25 10.85 -1.82
CA LEU A 167 -6.00 11.91 -0.85
C LEU A 167 -5.74 13.27 -1.50
N GLY A 168 -5.00 13.32 -2.64
CA GLY A 168 -4.66 14.58 -3.31
C GLY A 168 -3.82 15.54 -2.45
N ALA A 169 -2.92 14.99 -1.59
CA ALA A 169 -2.14 15.81 -0.65
C ALA A 169 -1.09 16.70 -1.33
N ILE A 170 -0.72 16.40 -2.57
CA ILE A 170 0.29 17.11 -3.36
C ILE A 170 -0.22 17.34 -4.78
N ASP A 171 0.20 18.45 -5.37
CA ASP A 171 -0.12 18.79 -6.75
C ASP A 171 1.00 19.64 -7.38
N PHE A 172 0.85 19.95 -8.67
CA PHE A 172 1.69 20.91 -9.37
C PHE A 172 1.38 22.33 -8.90
N CYS A 173 2.37 22.99 -8.30
CA CYS A 173 2.29 24.39 -7.89
C CYS A 173 3.07 25.28 -8.87
N HIS A 174 2.59 26.51 -9.09
CA HIS A 174 3.11 27.42 -10.11
C HIS A 174 2.97 26.85 -11.54
N ARG A 175 3.60 27.48 -12.51
CA ARG A 175 3.58 27.04 -13.92
C ARG A 175 4.84 27.43 -14.66
N GLY A 176 5.05 26.82 -15.83
CA GLY A 176 6.23 27.01 -16.65
C GLY A 176 7.49 26.57 -15.93
N TYR A 177 8.53 27.36 -16.03
CA TYR A 177 9.83 27.01 -15.43
C TYR A 177 9.81 26.97 -13.89
N ASP A 178 8.82 27.62 -13.27
CA ASP A 178 8.65 27.68 -11.81
C ASP A 178 7.86 26.51 -11.23
N THR A 179 7.32 25.64 -12.05
CA THR A 179 6.54 24.48 -11.61
C THR A 179 7.32 23.66 -10.61
N VAL A 180 6.66 23.29 -9.52
CA VAL A 180 7.16 22.40 -8.48
C VAL A 180 6.02 21.53 -7.96
N ILE A 181 6.34 20.34 -7.47
CA ILE A 181 5.38 19.53 -6.71
C ILE A 181 5.39 20.02 -5.26
N SER A 182 4.22 20.23 -4.69
CA SER A 182 4.10 20.72 -3.32
C SER A 182 2.73 20.37 -2.72
N PRO A 183 2.62 20.23 -1.40
CA PRO A 183 1.33 20.34 -0.72
C PRO A 183 0.68 21.71 -0.96
N PHE A 184 -0.64 21.79 -0.76
CA PHE A 184 -1.42 22.99 -0.96
C PHE A 184 -0.81 24.22 -0.24
N GLY A 185 -0.69 25.34 -0.96
CA GLY A 185 -0.14 26.60 -0.42
C GLY A 185 1.36 26.56 -0.14
N GLY A 186 2.11 25.60 -0.69
CA GLY A 186 3.57 25.50 -0.48
C GLY A 186 3.96 25.12 0.95
N ARG A 187 3.04 24.54 1.72
CA ARG A 187 3.30 24.11 3.10
C ARG A 187 4.25 22.91 3.15
N PRO A 188 5.03 22.75 4.23
CA PRO A 188 5.78 21.52 4.47
C PRO A 188 4.87 20.28 4.54
N PHE A 189 5.40 19.11 4.15
CA PHE A 189 4.64 17.85 4.21
C PHE A 189 4.04 17.56 5.58
N ALA A 190 4.76 17.85 6.66
CA ALA A 190 4.26 17.64 8.02
C ALA A 190 3.07 18.53 8.41
N GLN A 191 2.84 19.64 7.68
CA GLN A 191 1.73 20.57 7.92
C GLN A 191 0.60 20.41 6.90
N SER A 192 0.60 19.31 6.16
CA SER A 192 -0.38 18.99 5.14
C SER A 192 -1.25 17.79 5.56
N ILE A 193 -2.22 17.45 4.72
CA ILE A 193 -3.05 16.25 4.93
C ILE A 193 -2.31 14.94 4.59
N CYS A 194 -1.02 14.98 4.30
CA CYS A 194 -0.21 13.82 3.93
C CYS A 194 -0.22 12.76 5.04
N GLN A 195 -0.61 11.53 4.70
CA GLN A 195 -0.65 10.38 5.61
C GLN A 195 0.68 9.61 5.69
N SER A 196 1.76 10.14 5.13
CA SER A 196 3.11 9.53 5.11
C SER A 196 3.15 8.10 4.58
N CYS A 197 2.24 7.71 3.69
CA CYS A 197 2.10 6.34 3.21
C CYS A 197 3.23 5.87 2.27
N GLY A 198 4.01 6.81 1.68
CA GLY A 198 5.16 6.51 0.84
C GLY A 198 4.85 6.05 -0.59
N GLU A 199 3.59 6.08 -1.04
CA GLU A 199 3.26 5.73 -2.44
C GLU A 199 4.00 6.61 -3.45
N CYS A 200 4.10 7.92 -3.17
CA CYS A 200 4.84 8.86 -3.98
C CYS A 200 6.35 8.60 -3.98
N VAL A 201 6.90 8.07 -2.89
CA VAL A 201 8.33 7.72 -2.72
C VAL A 201 8.68 6.49 -3.55
N GLU A 202 7.88 5.43 -3.43
CA GLU A 202 8.08 4.16 -4.13
C GLU A 202 8.14 4.34 -5.65
N HIS A 203 7.22 5.14 -6.17
CA HIS A 203 7.05 5.34 -7.62
C HIS A 203 7.81 6.56 -8.19
N CYS A 204 8.61 7.26 -7.37
CA CYS A 204 9.44 8.35 -7.86
C CYS A 204 10.56 7.80 -8.76
N PRO A 205 10.65 8.21 -10.05
CA PRO A 205 11.64 7.70 -10.99
C PRO A 205 13.05 8.27 -10.73
N THR A 206 13.15 9.27 -9.86
CA THR A 206 14.41 9.92 -9.47
C THR A 206 14.55 9.97 -7.95
N GLY A 207 15.62 10.59 -7.44
CA GLY A 207 15.81 10.79 -6.01
C GLY A 207 15.09 12.01 -5.42
N ALA A 208 14.08 12.56 -6.12
CA ALA A 208 13.33 13.72 -5.63
C ALA A 208 12.51 13.41 -4.37
N LEU A 209 11.93 12.21 -4.29
CA LEU A 209 11.31 11.69 -3.09
C LEU A 209 12.08 10.45 -2.65
N GLY A 210 12.64 10.47 -1.47
CA GLY A 210 13.48 9.41 -0.94
C GLY A 210 13.18 9.08 0.50
N SER A 211 13.09 7.79 0.82
CA SER A 211 12.90 7.33 2.20
C SER A 211 14.14 7.63 3.05
N LYS A 212 13.92 8.05 4.30
CA LYS A 212 15.01 8.37 5.23
C LYS A 212 15.82 7.17 5.68
N ASN A 213 15.19 6.01 5.79
CA ASN A 213 15.74 4.85 6.50
C ASN A 213 15.87 3.59 5.64
N LEU A 214 15.71 3.69 4.30
CA LEU A 214 15.81 2.53 3.44
C LEU A 214 17.23 2.34 2.90
N LEU A 215 17.73 1.11 3.05
CA LEU A 215 18.94 0.64 2.40
C LEU A 215 18.57 -0.34 1.29
N VAL A 216 19.45 -0.47 0.29
CA VAL A 216 19.27 -1.46 -0.76
C VAL A 216 19.51 -2.86 -0.16
N PRO A 217 18.53 -3.76 -0.27
CA PRO A 217 18.65 -5.10 0.28
C PRO A 217 19.56 -5.99 -0.58
N GLU A 218 20.16 -7.01 0.03
CA GLU A 218 20.89 -8.08 -0.65
C GLU A 218 19.94 -9.17 -1.18
N ARG A 219 18.84 -9.37 -0.46
CA ARG A 219 17.76 -10.30 -0.84
C ARG A 219 16.42 -9.84 -0.30
N GLU A 220 15.35 -10.35 -0.89
CA GLU A 220 13.98 -10.08 -0.46
C GLU A 220 13.28 -11.39 -0.08
N ILE A 221 12.41 -11.31 0.94
CA ILE A 221 11.57 -12.42 1.37
C ILE A 221 10.12 -11.95 1.36
N GLU A 222 9.27 -12.71 0.67
CA GLU A 222 7.83 -12.46 0.66
C GLU A 222 7.20 -12.89 1.99
N THR A 223 6.31 -12.07 2.51
CA THR A 223 5.53 -12.34 3.72
C THR A 223 4.27 -11.48 3.75
N ILE A 224 3.50 -11.62 4.83
CA ILE A 224 2.28 -10.84 5.07
C ILE A 224 2.54 -9.76 6.12
N CYS A 225 1.99 -8.57 5.88
CA CYS A 225 2.04 -7.45 6.82
C CYS A 225 1.33 -7.83 8.14
N PRO A 226 1.98 -7.64 9.31
CA PRO A 226 1.42 -8.09 10.60
C PRO A 226 0.44 -7.10 11.25
N TYR A 227 0.15 -5.94 10.62
CA TYR A 227 -0.56 -4.86 11.31
C TYR A 227 -2.07 -5.01 11.37
N CYS A 228 -2.73 -5.31 10.25
CA CYS A 228 -4.19 -5.37 10.24
C CYS A 228 -4.71 -6.51 9.35
N GLY A 229 -6.02 -6.79 9.46
CA GLY A 229 -6.69 -7.89 8.76
C GLY A 229 -6.79 -7.75 7.24
N VAL A 230 -6.31 -6.66 6.63
CA VAL A 230 -6.24 -6.55 5.16
C VAL A 230 -5.36 -7.66 4.57
N GLY A 231 -4.28 -8.07 5.27
CA GLY A 231 -3.41 -9.15 4.81
C GLY A 231 -2.54 -8.76 3.61
N CYS A 232 -2.04 -7.52 3.57
CA CYS A 232 -1.17 -7.05 2.50
C CYS A 232 0.08 -7.93 2.36
N SER A 233 0.36 -8.42 1.15
CA SER A 233 1.62 -9.09 0.84
C SER A 233 2.72 -8.07 0.65
N ILE A 234 3.86 -8.32 1.30
CA ILE A 234 5.04 -7.45 1.31
C ILE A 234 6.30 -8.24 1.03
N TYR A 235 7.31 -7.56 0.51
CA TYR A 235 8.68 -8.05 0.47
C TYR A 235 9.51 -7.36 1.55
N LEU A 236 10.12 -8.15 2.42
CA LEU A 236 11.11 -7.70 3.40
C LEU A 236 12.49 -7.75 2.77
N GLY A 237 13.10 -6.59 2.60
CA GLY A 237 14.48 -6.48 2.15
C GLY A 237 15.45 -6.73 3.31
N ILE A 238 16.38 -7.67 3.11
CA ILE A 238 17.35 -8.11 4.12
C ILE A 238 18.76 -7.73 3.67
N ARG A 239 19.53 -7.20 4.61
CA ARG A 239 20.96 -6.92 4.46
C ARG A 239 21.69 -7.19 5.78
N ALA A 240 22.80 -7.93 5.71
CA ALA A 240 23.58 -8.32 6.89
C ALA A 240 22.69 -8.92 8.02
N GLY A 241 21.72 -9.74 7.68
CA GLY A 241 20.80 -10.39 8.62
C GLY A 241 19.73 -9.48 9.25
N LYS A 242 19.65 -8.20 8.86
CA LYS A 242 18.67 -7.24 9.37
C LYS A 242 17.66 -6.86 8.28
N ILE A 243 16.42 -6.56 8.68
CA ILE A 243 15.43 -5.99 7.80
C ILE A 243 15.77 -4.50 7.59
N VAL A 244 15.95 -4.11 6.33
CA VAL A 244 16.40 -2.76 5.97
C VAL A 244 15.43 -2.03 5.05
N SER A 245 14.47 -2.73 4.45
CA SER A 245 13.47 -2.13 3.56
C SER A 245 12.20 -2.96 3.49
N VAL A 246 11.11 -2.34 3.06
CA VAL A 246 9.83 -2.99 2.77
C VAL A 246 9.25 -2.39 1.52
N ARG A 247 8.80 -3.24 0.61
CA ARG A 247 7.95 -2.84 -0.52
C ARG A 247 6.73 -3.75 -0.64
N GLY A 248 5.69 -3.26 -1.29
CA GLY A 248 4.50 -4.06 -1.55
C GLY A 248 4.73 -5.08 -2.66
N ASN A 249 3.99 -6.19 -2.59
CA ASN A 249 3.97 -7.18 -3.67
C ASN A 249 2.93 -6.78 -4.72
N GLU A 250 3.38 -6.35 -5.89
CA GLU A 250 2.50 -5.93 -6.99
C GLU A 250 1.64 -7.07 -7.55
N LYS A 251 2.10 -8.32 -7.38
CA LYS A 251 1.37 -9.51 -7.83
C LYS A 251 0.28 -9.95 -6.86
N SER A 252 0.25 -9.38 -5.66
CA SER A 252 -0.77 -9.71 -4.66
C SER A 252 -2.15 -9.23 -5.10
N PRO A 253 -3.18 -10.09 -5.10
CA PRO A 253 -4.55 -9.69 -5.40
C PRO A 253 -5.14 -8.76 -4.33
N VAL A 254 -4.59 -8.80 -3.11
CA VAL A 254 -5.07 -8.05 -1.95
C VAL A 254 -4.71 -6.58 -2.05
N ASN A 255 -3.41 -6.26 -2.15
CA ASN A 255 -2.92 -4.89 -2.10
C ASN A 255 -2.24 -4.39 -3.38
N ARG A 256 -1.98 -5.25 -4.37
CA ARG A 256 -1.38 -4.87 -5.68
C ARG A 256 -0.19 -3.92 -5.53
N GLY A 257 0.68 -4.18 -4.55
CA GLY A 257 1.84 -3.35 -4.25
C GLY A 257 1.58 -2.14 -3.34
N GLU A 258 0.33 -1.75 -3.12
CA GLU A 258 -0.01 -0.63 -2.25
C GLU A 258 0.28 -0.94 -0.78
N LEU A 259 0.80 0.04 -0.06
CA LEU A 259 1.01 -0.04 1.38
C LEU A 259 0.59 1.25 2.09
N CYS A 260 0.10 1.12 3.31
CA CYS A 260 -0.08 2.26 4.22
C CYS A 260 1.24 2.57 4.96
N VAL A 261 1.26 3.66 5.72
CA VAL A 261 2.42 4.08 6.52
C VAL A 261 2.93 2.95 7.43
N LYS A 262 2.04 2.21 8.08
CA LYS A 262 2.40 1.10 8.99
C LYS A 262 3.11 -0.03 8.24
N GLY A 263 2.55 -0.47 7.13
CA GLY A 263 3.11 -1.56 6.34
C GLY A 263 4.46 -1.21 5.69
N ARG A 264 4.65 0.05 5.29
CA ARG A 264 5.88 0.49 4.62
C ARG A 264 7.00 0.88 5.59
N TYR A 265 6.68 1.58 6.68
CA TYR A 265 7.66 2.18 7.57
C TYR A 265 7.61 1.67 9.02
N GLY A 266 6.58 0.93 9.38
CA GLY A 266 6.34 0.53 10.77
C GLY A 266 7.12 -0.72 11.23
N LEU A 267 8.27 -1.06 10.65
CA LEU A 267 9.04 -2.26 10.98
C LEU A 267 10.24 -2.00 11.90
N ASP A 268 10.46 -0.78 12.33
CA ASP A 268 11.59 -0.41 13.19
C ASP A 268 11.61 -1.18 14.51
N PHE A 269 10.43 -1.61 15.01
CA PHE A 269 10.32 -2.38 16.24
C PHE A 269 11.10 -3.71 16.20
N ILE A 270 11.34 -4.29 15.02
CA ILE A 270 12.05 -5.56 14.88
C ILE A 270 13.53 -5.41 15.27
N ASN A 271 14.14 -4.28 14.86
CA ASN A 271 15.54 -3.98 15.10
C ASN A 271 15.75 -2.96 16.23
N HIS A 272 14.69 -2.62 16.98
CA HIS A 272 14.75 -1.58 18.00
C HIS A 272 15.68 -2.01 19.15
N ARG A 273 16.48 -1.07 19.66
CA ARG A 273 17.44 -1.31 20.74
C ARG A 273 16.81 -1.85 22.03
N ASP A 274 15.56 -1.44 22.32
CA ASP A 274 14.83 -1.85 23.51
C ASP A 274 14.11 -3.20 23.32
N ARG A 275 14.29 -3.87 22.16
CA ARG A 275 13.71 -5.19 21.93
C ARG A 275 14.32 -6.20 22.88
N LEU A 276 13.48 -6.93 23.62
CA LEU A 276 13.91 -8.01 24.48
C LEU A 276 14.47 -9.15 23.63
N THR A 277 15.72 -9.54 23.89
CA THR A 277 16.44 -10.62 23.19
C THR A 277 16.69 -11.84 24.08
N ARG A 278 16.45 -11.71 25.37
CA ARG A 278 16.56 -12.77 26.38
C ARG A 278 15.33 -12.79 27.29
N PRO A 279 14.98 -13.94 27.89
CA PRO A 279 13.93 -14.02 28.87
C PRO A 279 14.26 -13.19 30.12
N LEU A 280 13.22 -12.64 30.73
CA LEU A 280 13.31 -11.85 31.95
C LEU A 280 12.52 -12.51 33.08
N ILE A 281 13.14 -12.63 34.26
CA ILE A 281 12.47 -13.07 35.48
C ILE A 281 12.45 -11.90 36.47
N ARG A 282 11.27 -11.64 37.06
CA ARG A 282 11.13 -10.63 38.11
C ARG A 282 12.02 -10.98 39.32
N ARG A 283 12.76 -10.00 39.80
CA ARG A 283 13.62 -10.16 40.99
C ARG A 283 12.81 -10.50 42.23
N GLU A 284 13.38 -11.32 43.11
CA GLU A 284 12.78 -11.64 44.39
C GLU A 284 12.62 -10.38 45.23
N GLY A 285 11.51 -10.31 45.97
CA GLY A 285 11.19 -9.15 46.79
C GLY A 285 10.59 -7.95 46.06
N VAL A 286 10.60 -7.92 44.72
CA VAL A 286 9.97 -6.84 43.97
C VAL A 286 8.49 -7.16 43.74
N PRO A 287 7.54 -6.39 44.32
CA PRO A 287 6.11 -6.65 44.21
C PRO A 287 5.60 -6.49 42.79
N LYS A 288 4.54 -7.22 42.41
CA LYS A 288 3.90 -7.09 41.09
C LYS A 288 3.30 -5.69 40.83
N SER A 289 2.99 -4.95 41.90
CA SER A 289 2.51 -3.55 41.81
C SER A 289 3.57 -2.58 41.27
N VAL A 290 4.86 -2.94 41.36
CA VAL A 290 5.94 -2.13 40.78
C VAL A 290 6.01 -2.46 39.28
N SER A 291 5.45 -1.59 38.47
CA SER A 291 5.38 -1.76 37.01
C SER A 291 6.12 -0.68 36.22
N THR A 292 6.60 0.36 36.90
CA THR A 292 7.32 1.50 36.32
C THR A 292 8.69 1.65 36.98
N GLY A 293 9.68 2.04 36.21
CA GLY A 293 11.05 2.23 36.68
C GLY A 293 12.07 1.57 35.76
N ASP A 294 13.31 1.51 36.23
CA ASP A 294 14.38 0.84 35.52
C ASP A 294 14.10 -0.67 35.45
N ILE A 295 14.04 -1.21 34.22
CA ILE A 295 13.74 -2.62 33.96
C ILE A 295 14.71 -3.54 34.69
N ASP A 296 15.97 -3.16 34.78
CA ASP A 296 17.03 -3.95 35.43
C ASP A 296 16.90 -4.02 36.95
N GLN A 297 16.19 -3.08 37.58
CA GLN A 297 15.84 -3.13 39.00
C GLN A 297 14.64 -4.06 39.26
N ILE A 298 13.76 -4.22 38.30
CA ILE A 298 12.54 -5.03 38.42
C ILE A 298 12.78 -6.46 37.98
N PHE A 299 13.53 -6.63 36.90
CA PHE A 299 13.77 -7.92 36.28
C PHE A 299 15.28 -8.22 36.19
N ARG A 300 15.61 -9.49 35.98
CA ARG A 300 16.92 -9.94 35.58
C ARG A 300 16.85 -10.80 34.32
N GLU A 301 17.83 -10.67 33.44
CA GLU A 301 17.99 -11.58 32.31
C GLU A 301 18.36 -12.98 32.77
N VAL A 302 17.83 -13.98 32.07
CA VAL A 302 18.11 -15.40 32.34
C VAL A 302 18.21 -16.20 31.04
N GLU A 303 18.76 -17.38 31.11
CA GLU A 303 18.72 -18.33 30.02
C GLU A 303 17.33 -18.98 29.89
N TRP A 304 17.00 -19.45 28.69
CA TRP A 304 15.70 -20.03 28.37
C TRP A 304 15.33 -21.20 29.30
N ASN A 305 16.28 -22.08 29.62
CA ASN A 305 16.01 -23.24 30.50
C ASN A 305 15.53 -22.76 31.89
N GLU A 306 16.17 -21.76 32.48
CA GLU A 306 15.75 -21.22 33.77
C GLU A 306 14.35 -20.61 33.69
N ALA A 307 14.05 -19.87 32.62
CA ALA A 307 12.76 -19.26 32.42
C ALA A 307 11.65 -20.32 32.27
N LEU A 308 11.87 -21.33 31.42
CA LEU A 308 10.92 -22.42 31.18
C LEU A 308 10.68 -23.27 32.44
N ASP A 309 11.75 -23.59 33.20
CA ASP A 309 11.63 -24.29 34.49
C ASP A 309 10.82 -23.49 35.50
N ARG A 310 11.00 -22.19 35.54
CA ARG A 310 10.21 -21.29 36.42
C ARG A 310 8.73 -21.34 36.05
N VAL A 311 8.41 -21.25 34.76
CA VAL A 311 7.03 -21.33 34.23
C VAL A 311 6.41 -22.69 34.55
N ALA A 312 7.11 -23.79 34.22
CA ALA A 312 6.60 -25.15 34.43
C ALA A 312 6.31 -25.42 35.91
N ARG A 313 7.24 -25.05 36.82
CA ARG A 313 7.02 -25.17 38.28
C ARG A 313 5.87 -24.30 38.77
N GLY A 314 5.70 -23.10 38.20
CA GLY A 314 4.60 -22.20 38.56
C GLY A 314 3.24 -22.78 38.16
N ILE A 315 3.12 -23.24 36.93
CA ILE A 315 1.91 -23.89 36.39
C ILE A 315 1.62 -25.15 37.18
N GLY A 316 2.59 -26.08 37.34
CA GLY A 316 2.42 -27.35 38.09
C GLY A 316 1.88 -27.11 39.49
N ARG A 317 2.48 -26.20 40.28
CA ARG A 317 1.99 -25.87 41.61
C ARG A 317 0.55 -25.35 41.66
N THR A 318 0.16 -24.58 40.61
CA THR A 318 -1.20 -24.07 40.51
C THR A 318 -2.17 -25.17 40.19
N MET A 319 -1.83 -26.09 39.28
CA MET A 319 -2.63 -27.26 38.95
C MET A 319 -2.79 -28.19 40.14
N ASP A 320 -1.71 -28.49 40.87
CA ASP A 320 -1.71 -29.35 42.06
C ASP A 320 -2.61 -28.84 43.18
N ARG A 321 -2.66 -27.52 43.34
CA ARG A 321 -3.42 -26.86 44.45
C ARG A 321 -4.88 -26.58 44.10
N HIS A 322 -5.15 -26.23 42.87
CA HIS A 322 -6.42 -25.59 42.46
C HIS A 322 -7.08 -26.29 41.25
N GLY A 323 -6.43 -27.30 40.66
CA GLY A 323 -6.88 -27.97 39.46
C GLY A 323 -6.57 -27.21 38.14
N PRO A 324 -6.79 -27.88 36.99
CA PRO A 324 -6.50 -27.30 35.68
C PRO A 324 -7.34 -26.06 35.34
N ASP A 325 -8.58 -26.01 35.85
CA ASP A 325 -9.48 -24.89 35.57
C ASP A 325 -9.07 -23.55 36.25
N ALA A 326 -8.09 -23.61 37.16
CA ALA A 326 -7.48 -22.40 37.73
C ALA A 326 -6.49 -21.71 36.78
N ILE A 327 -6.24 -22.30 35.60
CA ILE A 327 -5.34 -21.76 34.59
C ILE A 327 -6.15 -21.29 33.38
N GLY A 328 -5.90 -20.09 32.93
CA GLY A 328 -6.44 -19.55 31.69
C GLY A 328 -5.32 -19.09 30.75
N GLY A 329 -5.55 -19.23 29.45
CA GLY A 329 -4.61 -18.80 28.42
C GLY A 329 -5.22 -17.77 27.48
N LEU A 330 -4.48 -16.71 27.15
CA LEU A 330 -4.87 -15.69 26.19
C LEU A 330 -3.86 -15.67 25.04
N SER A 331 -4.33 -15.93 23.83
CA SER A 331 -3.57 -15.85 22.61
C SER A 331 -3.91 -14.55 21.83
N SER A 332 -3.51 -14.44 20.58
CA SER A 332 -3.70 -13.19 19.81
C SER A 332 -3.84 -13.47 18.32
N ALA A 333 -4.61 -12.61 17.64
CA ALA A 333 -4.61 -12.51 16.18
C ALA A 333 -3.28 -11.97 15.60
N LYS A 334 -2.37 -11.50 16.43
CA LYS A 334 -1.00 -11.10 16.05
C LYS A 334 -0.03 -12.29 15.98
N CYS A 335 -0.42 -13.43 16.53
CA CYS A 335 0.34 -14.67 16.42
C CYS A 335 0.06 -15.36 15.08
N THR A 336 0.98 -16.22 14.64
CA THR A 336 0.77 -17.07 13.47
C THR A 336 -0.31 -18.13 13.76
N ASN A 337 -0.86 -18.74 12.72
CA ASN A 337 -1.82 -19.84 12.87
C ASN A 337 -1.20 -21.02 13.62
N GLU A 338 0.09 -21.29 13.36
CA GLU A 338 0.86 -22.35 14.03
C GLU A 338 1.02 -22.08 15.53
N GLU A 339 1.32 -20.85 15.92
CA GLU A 339 1.42 -20.45 17.33
C GLU A 339 0.07 -20.58 18.04
N ASN A 340 -1.02 -20.12 17.42
CA ASN A 340 -2.37 -20.24 17.97
C ASN A 340 -2.78 -21.72 18.12
N TYR A 341 -2.48 -22.56 17.12
CA TYR A 341 -2.72 -24.00 17.20
C TYR A 341 -1.94 -24.66 18.33
N LEU A 342 -0.63 -24.39 18.42
CA LEU A 342 0.21 -24.95 19.48
C LEU A 342 -0.22 -24.48 20.87
N PHE A 343 -0.62 -23.22 21.01
CA PHE A 343 -1.12 -22.70 22.27
C PHE A 343 -2.41 -23.39 22.73
N GLN A 344 -3.35 -23.57 21.81
CA GLN A 344 -4.59 -24.32 22.09
C GLN A 344 -4.30 -25.79 22.43
N LYS A 345 -3.40 -26.44 21.66
CA LYS A 345 -2.97 -27.82 21.91
C LYS A 345 -2.30 -27.94 23.28
N PHE A 346 -1.44 -27.00 23.67
CA PHE A 346 -0.81 -26.96 24.98
C PHE A 346 -1.87 -26.85 26.10
N ALA A 347 -2.83 -25.94 25.98
CA ALA A 347 -3.89 -25.79 26.97
C ALA A 347 -4.70 -27.07 27.16
N ARG A 348 -5.12 -27.72 26.08
CA ARG A 348 -5.97 -28.90 26.11
C ARG A 348 -5.22 -30.19 26.46
N ALA A 349 -4.07 -30.45 25.82
CA ALA A 349 -3.35 -31.72 25.96
C ALA A 349 -2.40 -31.74 27.18
N VAL A 350 -1.85 -30.60 27.59
CA VAL A 350 -0.89 -30.56 28.71
C VAL A 350 -1.52 -30.01 29.98
N LEU A 351 -2.28 -28.89 29.89
CA LEU A 351 -2.91 -28.28 31.05
C LEU A 351 -4.29 -28.88 31.35
N ASN A 352 -4.85 -29.68 30.45
CA ASN A 352 -6.17 -30.32 30.57
C ASN A 352 -7.30 -29.30 30.86
N THR A 353 -7.27 -28.15 30.19
CA THR A 353 -8.30 -27.11 30.33
C THR A 353 -8.71 -26.56 28.98
N ASN A 354 -9.98 -26.12 28.86
CA ASN A 354 -10.50 -25.37 27.72
C ASN A 354 -10.50 -23.84 27.96
N ASN A 355 -9.93 -23.36 29.06
CA ASN A 355 -9.86 -21.94 29.40
C ASN A 355 -8.82 -21.22 28.53
N VAL A 356 -9.08 -21.19 27.23
CA VAL A 356 -8.23 -20.53 26.23
C VAL A 356 -9.07 -19.67 25.30
N ASP A 357 -8.64 -18.45 25.10
CA ASP A 357 -9.32 -17.51 24.22
C ASP A 357 -8.31 -16.53 23.61
N HIS A 358 -8.75 -15.61 22.75
CA HIS A 358 -7.91 -14.54 22.24
C HIS A 358 -8.72 -13.30 21.86
N CYS A 359 -8.05 -12.28 21.35
CA CYS A 359 -8.64 -10.96 21.09
C CYS A 359 -9.88 -10.99 20.17
N ALA A 360 -10.07 -12.01 19.33
CA ALA A 360 -11.26 -12.16 18.47
C ALA A 360 -12.56 -12.25 19.29
N ARG A 361 -12.51 -12.67 20.54
CA ARG A 361 -13.69 -12.75 21.43
C ARG A 361 -14.41 -11.42 21.53
N LEU A 362 -13.68 -10.33 21.69
CA LEU A 362 -14.23 -8.97 21.80
C LEU A 362 -14.24 -8.25 20.44
N CYS A 363 -13.41 -8.66 19.48
CA CYS A 363 -13.27 -7.99 18.22
C CYS A 363 -14.40 -8.32 17.24
N HIS A 364 -14.61 -9.61 16.93
CA HIS A 364 -15.51 -10.05 15.87
C HIS A 364 -16.23 -11.39 16.15
N ALA A 365 -16.26 -11.87 17.38
CA ALA A 365 -16.92 -13.15 17.70
C ALA A 365 -18.40 -13.13 17.32
N SER A 366 -19.10 -12.03 17.53
CA SER A 366 -20.50 -11.85 17.10
C SER A 366 -20.65 -11.90 15.58
N THR A 367 -19.76 -11.25 14.84
CA THR A 367 -19.73 -11.28 13.37
C THR A 367 -19.44 -12.68 12.85
N VAL A 368 -18.49 -13.40 13.46
CA VAL A 368 -18.18 -14.81 13.09
C VAL A 368 -19.37 -15.70 13.34
N ALA A 369 -20.03 -15.58 14.49
CA ALA A 369 -21.22 -16.37 14.79
C ALA A 369 -22.37 -16.09 13.80
N ALA A 370 -22.60 -14.84 13.47
CA ALA A 370 -23.61 -14.45 12.49
C ALA A 370 -23.26 -14.95 11.07
N ALA A 371 -22.00 -14.82 10.66
CA ALA A 371 -21.53 -15.29 9.36
C ALA A 371 -21.63 -16.82 9.24
N LEU A 372 -21.27 -17.57 10.27
CA LEU A 372 -21.45 -19.02 10.32
C LEU A 372 -22.93 -19.42 10.18
N ALA A 373 -23.84 -18.68 10.84
CA ALA A 373 -25.25 -18.97 10.76
C ALA A 373 -25.86 -18.62 9.39
N ALA A 374 -25.41 -17.51 8.77
CA ALA A 374 -25.96 -17.03 7.50
C ALA A 374 -25.30 -17.65 6.25
N PHE A 375 -24.00 -17.88 6.29
CA PHE A 375 -23.19 -18.27 5.13
C PHE A 375 -22.45 -19.60 5.29
N GLY A 376 -22.46 -20.19 6.48
CA GLY A 376 -21.75 -21.43 6.78
C GLY A 376 -20.24 -21.27 7.02
N ASP A 377 -19.70 -20.07 6.95
CA ASP A 377 -18.27 -19.75 7.20
C ASP A 377 -18.15 -18.45 7.98
N GLY A 378 -17.16 -18.35 8.85
CA GLY A 378 -16.87 -17.15 9.64
C GLY A 378 -15.96 -16.14 8.95
N ALA A 379 -15.60 -16.36 7.69
CA ALA A 379 -14.72 -15.49 6.91
C ALA A 379 -15.52 -14.53 6.00
N MET A 380 -14.83 -13.55 5.45
CA MET A 380 -15.38 -12.61 4.47
C MET A 380 -15.79 -13.37 3.19
N SER A 381 -17.03 -13.19 2.75
CA SER A 381 -17.60 -13.90 1.59
C SER A 381 -17.12 -13.34 0.24
N ASN A 382 -16.63 -12.09 0.21
CA ASN A 382 -16.21 -11.39 -1.00
C ASN A 382 -14.71 -11.11 -0.98
N SER A 383 -14.12 -10.92 -2.16
CA SER A 383 -12.74 -10.43 -2.25
C SER A 383 -12.65 -8.93 -2.01
N ILE A 384 -11.49 -8.44 -1.57
CA ILE A 384 -11.26 -6.99 -1.42
C ILE A 384 -11.43 -6.26 -2.76
N SER A 385 -11.19 -6.93 -3.90
CA SER A 385 -11.37 -6.35 -5.23
C SER A 385 -12.83 -6.12 -5.61
N ASP A 386 -13.78 -6.79 -4.97
CA ASP A 386 -15.21 -6.62 -5.28
C ASP A 386 -15.73 -5.25 -4.85
N ILE A 387 -15.04 -4.60 -3.89
CA ILE A 387 -15.31 -3.20 -3.50
C ILE A 387 -15.20 -2.26 -4.71
N ASP A 388 -14.25 -2.52 -5.61
CA ASP A 388 -14.04 -1.68 -6.80
C ASP A 388 -15.25 -1.72 -7.76
N HIS A 389 -16.10 -2.76 -7.69
CA HIS A 389 -17.22 -3.00 -8.60
C HIS A 389 -18.60 -2.80 -7.95
N ALA A 390 -18.62 -2.45 -6.68
CA ALA A 390 -19.88 -2.22 -5.97
C ALA A 390 -20.55 -0.91 -6.43
N GLU A 391 -21.86 -0.94 -6.65
CA GLU A 391 -22.67 0.24 -6.96
C GLU A 391 -23.05 1.02 -5.70
N VAL A 392 -23.24 0.30 -4.58
CA VAL A 392 -23.53 0.88 -3.27
C VAL A 392 -22.64 0.23 -2.21
N LEU A 393 -22.05 1.07 -1.39
CA LEU A 393 -21.22 0.67 -0.26
C LEU A 393 -21.88 1.12 1.03
N PHE A 394 -22.08 0.18 1.96
CA PHE A 394 -22.58 0.46 3.31
C PHE A 394 -21.49 0.16 4.33
N VAL A 395 -20.97 1.20 4.97
CA VAL A 395 -19.94 1.12 6.00
C VAL A 395 -20.57 1.39 7.35
N ILE A 396 -20.53 0.40 8.26
CA ILE A 396 -21.13 0.51 9.59
C ILE A 396 -20.09 0.22 10.68
N GLY A 397 -19.97 1.10 11.68
CA GLY A 397 -19.12 0.94 12.86
C GLY A 397 -17.63 0.76 12.53
N SER A 398 -17.15 1.33 11.40
CA SER A 398 -15.79 1.08 10.92
C SER A 398 -15.11 2.35 10.41
N ASN A 399 -14.06 2.82 11.11
CA ASN A 399 -13.17 3.85 10.58
C ASN A 399 -12.12 3.20 9.65
N THR A 400 -12.57 2.82 8.47
CA THR A 400 -11.81 2.00 7.52
C THR A 400 -10.54 2.70 7.02
N THR A 401 -10.54 4.04 6.90
CA THR A 401 -9.39 4.82 6.45
C THR A 401 -8.21 4.74 7.41
N GLU A 402 -8.47 4.62 8.71
CA GLU A 402 -7.44 4.48 9.75
C GLU A 402 -7.10 3.02 10.07
N CYS A 403 -8.14 2.18 10.24
CA CYS A 403 -7.96 0.79 10.70
C CYS A 403 -7.52 -0.16 9.58
N HIS A 404 -8.05 0.04 8.35
CA HIS A 404 -7.82 -0.80 7.17
C HIS A 404 -7.54 0.07 5.92
N PRO A 405 -6.44 0.84 5.88
CA PRO A 405 -6.25 1.92 4.91
C PRO A 405 -6.36 1.48 3.44
N ILE A 406 -5.93 0.26 3.10
CA ILE A 406 -6.01 -0.24 1.72
C ILE A 406 -7.48 -0.47 1.30
N ILE A 407 -8.32 -0.96 2.21
CA ILE A 407 -9.77 -1.05 1.97
C ILE A 407 -10.38 0.35 1.85
N GLY A 408 -9.99 1.28 2.74
CA GLY A 408 -10.44 2.67 2.66
C GLY A 408 -10.11 3.35 1.32
N ARG A 409 -8.92 3.09 0.76
CA ARG A 409 -8.54 3.57 -0.58
C ARG A 409 -9.42 2.99 -1.68
N ARG A 410 -9.76 1.69 -1.60
CA ARG A 410 -10.67 1.07 -2.59
C ARG A 410 -12.06 1.66 -2.53
N ILE A 411 -12.59 1.91 -1.33
CA ILE A 411 -13.88 2.61 -1.16
C ILE A 411 -13.83 3.98 -1.85
N LYS A 412 -12.78 4.77 -1.59
CA LYS A 412 -12.61 6.09 -2.23
C LYS A 412 -12.52 6.00 -3.75
N ARG A 413 -11.78 5.00 -4.29
CA ARG A 413 -11.69 4.77 -5.74
C ARG A 413 -13.02 4.34 -6.35
N ALA A 414 -13.76 3.45 -5.71
CA ALA A 414 -15.06 3.04 -6.17
C ALA A 414 -16.02 4.24 -6.31
N ILE A 415 -15.98 5.18 -5.36
CA ILE A 415 -16.77 6.40 -5.41
C ILE A 415 -16.28 7.33 -6.52
N LYS A 416 -14.98 7.65 -6.56
CA LYS A 416 -14.42 8.62 -7.49
C LYS A 416 -14.48 8.16 -8.96
N ASN A 417 -14.10 6.89 -9.20
CA ASN A 417 -13.85 6.40 -10.55
C ASN A 417 -15.06 5.64 -11.13
N ASN A 418 -15.84 4.97 -10.27
CA ASN A 418 -16.94 4.10 -10.71
C ASN A 418 -18.32 4.62 -10.31
N GLY A 419 -18.38 5.78 -9.62
CA GLY A 419 -19.65 6.41 -9.25
C GLY A 419 -20.42 5.67 -8.14
N ALA A 420 -19.76 4.79 -7.38
CA ALA A 420 -20.37 4.09 -6.26
C ALA A 420 -20.95 5.06 -5.24
N LYS A 421 -22.12 4.73 -4.70
CA LYS A 421 -22.75 5.49 -3.63
C LYS A 421 -22.31 4.95 -2.28
N LEU A 422 -22.05 5.85 -1.33
CA LEU A 422 -21.61 5.48 0.01
C LEU A 422 -22.63 5.89 1.07
N ILE A 423 -22.97 4.94 1.93
CA ILE A 423 -23.73 5.17 3.17
C ILE A 423 -22.80 4.84 4.33
N VAL A 424 -22.65 5.76 5.27
CA VAL A 424 -21.85 5.56 6.50
C VAL A 424 -22.78 5.58 7.71
N ALA A 425 -22.76 4.52 8.50
CA ALA A 425 -23.43 4.45 9.79
C ALA A 425 -22.35 4.36 10.90
N ASP A 426 -22.05 5.48 11.52
CA ASP A 426 -21.08 5.60 12.63
C ASP A 426 -21.49 6.78 13.52
N PRO A 427 -21.48 6.62 14.85
CA PRO A 427 -21.78 7.71 15.76
C PRO A 427 -20.74 8.85 15.72
N ARG A 428 -19.60 8.61 15.08
CA ARG A 428 -18.57 9.62 14.86
C ARG A 428 -18.56 10.08 13.40
N ARG A 429 -18.24 11.33 13.19
CA ARG A 429 -17.96 11.81 11.83
C ARG A 429 -16.54 11.38 11.42
N ILE A 430 -16.44 10.23 10.77
CA ILE A 430 -15.19 9.70 10.22
C ILE A 430 -14.90 10.31 8.82
N GLU A 431 -13.65 10.18 8.33
CA GLU A 431 -13.22 10.75 7.03
C GLU A 431 -14.14 10.36 5.86
N LEU A 432 -14.64 9.13 5.83
CA LEU A 432 -15.54 8.66 4.77
C LEU A 432 -16.90 9.38 4.75
N CYS A 433 -17.32 10.00 5.85
CA CYS A 433 -18.57 10.78 5.89
C CYS A 433 -18.55 11.97 4.92
N ASP A 434 -17.35 12.52 4.61
CA ASP A 434 -17.23 13.64 3.69
C ASP A 434 -17.49 13.24 2.22
N MET A 435 -17.45 11.94 1.92
CA MET A 435 -17.75 11.37 0.59
C MET A 435 -19.10 10.64 0.56
N ALA A 436 -19.75 10.46 1.70
CA ALA A 436 -20.99 9.71 1.82
C ALA A 436 -22.20 10.55 1.31
N GLN A 437 -23.13 9.90 0.59
CA GLN A 437 -24.44 10.47 0.28
C GLN A 437 -25.32 10.54 1.53
N VAL A 438 -25.14 9.57 2.45
CA VAL A 438 -25.90 9.51 3.70
C VAL A 438 -24.95 9.18 4.85
N HIS A 439 -24.99 9.99 5.90
CA HIS A 439 -24.37 9.69 7.18
C HIS A 439 -25.47 9.46 8.23
N LEU A 440 -25.45 8.29 8.85
CA LEU A 440 -26.36 7.88 9.90
C LEU A 440 -25.59 7.91 11.23
N ASP A 441 -25.77 8.97 11.99
CA ASP A 441 -25.10 9.22 13.27
C ASP A 441 -25.90 8.64 14.45
N HIS A 442 -26.22 7.36 14.36
CA HIS A 442 -27.01 6.66 15.36
C HIS A 442 -26.31 6.56 16.72
N LEU A 443 -27.06 6.46 17.80
CA LEU A 443 -26.51 6.34 19.15
C LEU A 443 -25.80 4.99 19.31
N PRO A 444 -24.65 4.92 20.04
CA PRO A 444 -24.02 3.67 20.38
C PRO A 444 -24.98 2.66 21.00
N GLY A 445 -24.96 1.41 20.52
CA GLY A 445 -25.86 0.35 20.98
C GLY A 445 -27.22 0.30 20.27
N THR A 446 -27.47 1.16 19.28
CA THR A 446 -28.73 1.16 18.51
C THR A 446 -28.60 0.60 17.10
N ASP A 447 -27.47 -0.06 16.76
CA ASP A 447 -27.23 -0.66 15.46
C ASP A 447 -28.33 -1.65 15.05
N VAL A 448 -28.78 -2.49 15.99
CA VAL A 448 -29.84 -3.47 15.74
C VAL A 448 -31.18 -2.78 15.39
N ALA A 449 -31.51 -1.69 16.07
CA ALA A 449 -32.73 -0.93 15.78
C ALA A 449 -32.67 -0.26 14.40
N LEU A 450 -31.51 0.31 14.05
CA LEU A 450 -31.25 0.89 12.73
C LEU A 450 -31.41 -0.16 11.63
N LEU A 451 -30.72 -1.30 11.75
CA LEU A 451 -30.75 -2.37 10.74
C LEU A 451 -32.13 -3.00 10.60
N ASN A 452 -32.85 -3.22 11.73
CA ASN A 452 -34.22 -3.72 11.69
C ASN A 452 -35.17 -2.72 11.02
N GLY A 453 -34.99 -1.41 11.25
CA GLY A 453 -35.73 -0.38 10.56
C GLY A 453 -35.50 -0.38 9.04
N MET A 454 -34.24 -0.53 8.62
CA MET A 454 -33.90 -0.64 7.19
C MET A 454 -34.51 -1.91 6.56
N MET A 455 -34.42 -3.05 7.22
CA MET A 455 -35.02 -4.30 6.74
C MET A 455 -36.55 -4.21 6.64
N ARG A 456 -37.19 -3.55 7.60
CA ARG A 456 -38.61 -3.32 7.60
C ARG A 456 -39.05 -2.53 6.33
N VAL A 457 -38.37 -1.43 6.04
CA VAL A 457 -38.64 -0.63 4.84
C VAL A 457 -38.50 -1.44 3.56
N ILE A 458 -37.40 -2.21 3.45
CA ILE A 458 -37.13 -3.10 2.29
C ILE A 458 -38.29 -4.08 2.07
N VAL A 459 -38.82 -4.67 3.15
CA VAL A 459 -39.93 -5.64 3.08
C VAL A 459 -41.25 -4.96 2.79
N GLU A 460 -41.58 -3.87 3.50
CA GLU A 460 -42.85 -3.14 3.35
C GLU A 460 -43.01 -2.52 1.96
N GLU A 461 -41.92 -2.01 1.39
CA GLU A 461 -41.91 -1.40 0.06
C GLU A 461 -41.65 -2.41 -1.08
N GLY A 462 -41.46 -3.71 -0.77
CA GLY A 462 -41.24 -4.76 -1.77
C GLY A 462 -39.94 -4.63 -2.54
N LEU A 463 -38.91 -4.04 -1.95
CA LEU A 463 -37.59 -3.80 -2.57
C LEU A 463 -36.67 -5.04 -2.55
N HIS A 464 -37.13 -6.14 -1.97
CA HIS A 464 -36.37 -7.41 -1.89
C HIS A 464 -36.48 -8.20 -3.20
N ASP A 465 -35.43 -8.97 -3.51
CA ASP A 465 -35.43 -9.89 -4.65
C ASP A 465 -36.18 -11.18 -4.28
N GLN A 466 -37.47 -11.24 -4.70
CA GLN A 466 -38.35 -12.37 -4.41
C GLN A 466 -37.84 -13.68 -5.04
N SER A 467 -37.20 -13.61 -6.22
CA SER A 467 -36.66 -14.79 -6.88
C SER A 467 -35.50 -15.39 -6.08
N PHE A 468 -34.57 -14.52 -5.68
CA PHE A 468 -33.43 -14.93 -4.83
C PHE A 468 -33.90 -15.56 -3.52
N ILE A 469 -34.87 -14.93 -2.84
CA ILE A 469 -35.41 -15.46 -1.57
C ILE A 469 -36.03 -16.84 -1.78
N SER A 470 -36.84 -17.01 -2.84
CA SER A 470 -37.50 -18.28 -3.13
C SER A 470 -36.54 -19.43 -3.47
N GLU A 471 -35.38 -19.09 -4.05
CA GLU A 471 -34.38 -20.09 -4.49
C GLU A 471 -33.31 -20.38 -3.44
N ARG A 472 -33.04 -19.45 -2.54
CA ARG A 472 -31.82 -19.49 -1.69
C ARG A 472 -32.08 -19.41 -0.18
N CYS A 473 -33.26 -18.94 0.22
CA CYS A 473 -33.67 -18.81 1.61
C CYS A 473 -34.84 -19.72 1.94
#